data_c5c5937188df99d0188158b5b3405d71
#
_entry.id   c5c5937188df99d0188158b5b3405d71
#
_cell.length_a   1.000
_cell.length_b   1.000
_cell.length_c   1.000
_cell.angle_alpha   90.00
_cell.angle_beta   90.00
_cell.angle_gamma   90.00
#
_symmetry.space_group_name_H-M   'P 1'
#
loop_
_entity.id
_entity.type
_entity.pdbx_description
1 polymer ?
#
loop_
_entity_poly.entity_id
_entity_poly.type
_entity_poly.pdbx_seq_one_letter_code
_entity_poly.pdbx_strand_id
1 'polypeptide(L)'
;GMMVSAFARGYQVLSEERFLKAAEAAADFVLANMVRDGLLLRTYRGLDNEQQAGVSKLPAYLDDYAEMANGLLDLYEATFDLRWLEAADDLARRMVADFWDEKNAGFFYTSAAHKNLLVRTKPFYDGAVPSGNSTATLVLLRLSKLLDNAGYYQKAEAVLTSMRDMMSAQPRAYLNLLCAADFYLHPTREIAIAG
;
A
#
# COMPACT_ATOMS: atom_id res chain seq x y z
N GLY A 1 -3.38 -4.43 -6.22
CA GLY A 1 -3.22 -3.03 -5.79
C GLY A 1 -2.95 -2.11 -6.97
N MET A 2 -1.82 -2.25 -7.67
CA MET A 2 -1.45 -1.36 -8.78
C MET A 2 -2.52 -1.18 -9.86
N MET A 3 -3.25 -2.24 -10.25
CA MET A 3 -4.35 -2.10 -11.24
C MET A 3 -5.58 -1.41 -10.65
N VAL A 4 -5.87 -1.59 -9.36
CA VAL A 4 -6.92 -0.81 -8.68
C VAL A 4 -6.58 0.67 -8.74
N SER A 5 -5.33 1.04 -8.39
CA SER A 5 -4.81 2.41 -8.50
C SER A 5 -4.93 2.96 -9.94
N ALA A 6 -4.45 2.20 -10.93
CA ALA A 6 -4.49 2.63 -12.33
C ALA A 6 -5.92 2.89 -12.84
N PHE A 7 -6.88 2.03 -12.49
CA PHE A 7 -8.28 2.22 -12.88
C PHE A 7 -8.94 3.37 -12.11
N ALA A 8 -8.67 3.55 -10.81
CA ALA A 8 -9.17 4.68 -10.04
C ALA A 8 -8.68 6.02 -10.64
N ARG A 9 -7.39 6.12 -10.94
CA ARG A 9 -6.79 7.28 -11.62
C ARG A 9 -7.35 7.48 -13.03
N GLY A 10 -7.54 6.37 -13.78
CA GLY A 10 -8.18 6.40 -15.11
C GLY A 10 -9.58 7.03 -15.06
N TYR A 11 -10.38 6.66 -14.05
CA TYR A 11 -11.70 7.27 -13.83
C TYR A 11 -11.60 8.76 -13.53
N GLN A 12 -10.71 9.18 -12.61
CA GLN A 12 -10.54 10.59 -12.25
C GLN A 12 -10.15 11.47 -13.46
N VAL A 13 -9.35 10.94 -14.39
CA VAL A 13 -8.84 11.71 -15.56
C VAL A 13 -9.80 11.66 -16.73
N LEU A 14 -10.40 10.49 -17.00
CA LEU A 14 -11.20 10.24 -18.22
C LEU A 14 -12.70 10.36 -17.97
N SER A 15 -13.14 10.35 -16.71
CA SER A 15 -14.55 10.35 -16.30
C SER A 15 -15.36 9.20 -16.89
N GLU A 16 -14.70 8.04 -17.13
CA GLU A 16 -15.35 6.84 -17.67
C GLU A 16 -15.68 5.84 -16.56
N GLU A 17 -16.97 5.68 -16.27
CA GLU A 17 -17.51 4.79 -15.23
C GLU A 17 -17.00 3.34 -15.28
N ARG A 18 -16.64 2.85 -16.47
CA ARG A 18 -16.10 1.49 -16.62
C ARG A 18 -14.80 1.27 -15.81
N PHE A 19 -13.98 2.32 -15.69
CA PHE A 19 -12.74 2.23 -14.91
C PHE A 19 -13.04 2.18 -13.42
N LEU A 20 -13.95 3.00 -12.94
CA LEU A 20 -14.36 2.97 -11.53
C LEU A 20 -14.92 1.58 -11.17
N LYS A 21 -15.87 1.08 -11.93
CA LYS A 21 -16.46 -0.25 -11.71
C LYS A 21 -15.41 -1.37 -11.70
N ALA A 22 -14.40 -1.29 -12.58
CA ALA A 22 -13.31 -2.26 -12.61
C ALA A 22 -12.43 -2.18 -11.36
N ALA A 23 -12.12 -0.95 -10.86
CA ALA A 23 -11.37 -0.74 -9.64
C ALA A 23 -12.12 -1.28 -8.42
N GLU A 24 -13.40 -0.92 -8.27
CA GLU A 24 -14.25 -1.38 -7.17
C GLU A 24 -14.38 -2.90 -7.15
N ALA A 25 -14.72 -3.51 -8.31
CA ALA A 25 -14.88 -4.96 -8.40
C ALA A 25 -13.58 -5.70 -8.05
N ALA A 26 -12.43 -5.19 -8.48
CA ALA A 26 -11.13 -5.78 -8.15
C ALA A 26 -10.79 -5.62 -6.65
N ALA A 27 -11.07 -4.46 -6.05
CA ALA A 27 -10.87 -4.21 -4.63
C ALA A 27 -11.79 -5.08 -3.77
N ASP A 28 -13.08 -5.12 -4.08
CA ASP A 28 -14.06 -5.96 -3.39
C ASP A 28 -13.69 -7.44 -3.48
N PHE A 29 -13.24 -7.90 -4.65
CA PHE A 29 -12.80 -9.28 -4.82
C PHE A 29 -11.63 -9.62 -3.88
N VAL A 30 -10.60 -8.78 -3.83
CA VAL A 30 -9.43 -9.02 -2.98
C VAL A 30 -9.83 -9.00 -1.51
N LEU A 31 -10.59 -8.00 -1.07
CA LEU A 31 -11.00 -7.87 0.33
C LEU A 31 -11.90 -9.04 0.78
N ALA A 32 -12.84 -9.47 -0.07
CA ALA A 32 -13.75 -10.56 0.26
C ALA A 32 -13.09 -11.96 0.21
N ASN A 33 -12.16 -12.19 -0.72
CA ASN A 33 -11.66 -13.53 -1.00
C ASN A 33 -10.22 -13.77 -0.56
N MET A 34 -9.41 -12.71 -0.42
CA MET A 34 -7.98 -12.84 -0.13
C MET A 34 -7.58 -12.25 1.23
N VAL A 35 -8.53 -11.76 2.04
CA VAL A 35 -8.28 -11.38 3.44
C VAL A 35 -8.93 -12.42 4.35
N ARG A 36 -8.14 -13.01 5.24
CA ARG A 36 -8.56 -14.03 6.21
C ARG A 36 -8.00 -13.68 7.58
N ASP A 37 -8.85 -13.53 8.57
CA ASP A 37 -8.46 -13.18 9.95
C ASP A 37 -7.56 -11.93 10.02
N GLY A 38 -7.85 -10.94 9.17
CA GLY A 38 -7.06 -9.71 9.04
C GLY A 38 -5.71 -9.88 8.32
N LEU A 39 -5.42 -11.06 7.76
CA LEU A 39 -4.21 -11.33 6.98
C LEU A 39 -4.51 -11.30 5.49
N LEU A 40 -3.73 -10.55 4.73
CA LEU A 40 -3.77 -10.60 3.28
C LEU A 40 -3.06 -11.87 2.80
N LEU A 41 -3.69 -12.55 1.85
CA LEU A 41 -3.14 -13.72 1.16
C LEU A 41 -2.72 -13.34 -0.26
N ARG A 42 -1.68 -14.00 -0.76
CA ARG A 42 -1.04 -13.63 -2.03
C ARG A 42 -1.70 -14.21 -3.26
N THR A 43 -2.24 -15.42 -3.14
CA THR A 43 -2.75 -16.15 -4.31
C THR A 43 -4.20 -16.55 -4.09
N TYR A 44 -4.98 -16.48 -5.16
CA TYR A 44 -6.33 -17.02 -5.24
C TYR A 44 -6.41 -17.96 -6.44
N ARG A 45 -6.98 -19.13 -6.24
CA ARG A 45 -7.29 -20.08 -7.31
C ARG A 45 -8.78 -20.37 -7.29
N GLY A 46 -9.48 -19.97 -8.35
CA GLY A 46 -10.82 -20.45 -8.64
C GLY A 46 -10.79 -21.95 -8.82
N LEU A 47 -11.85 -22.64 -8.45
CA LEU A 47 -12.02 -24.06 -8.74
C LEU A 47 -12.76 -24.18 -10.06
N ASP A 48 -12.45 -25.25 -10.83
CA ASP A 48 -13.00 -25.47 -12.17
C ASP A 48 -14.55 -25.69 -12.17
N ASN A 49 -15.17 -25.75 -10.99
CA ASN A 49 -16.61 -25.86 -10.80
C ASN A 49 -17.16 -24.58 -10.18
N GLU A 50 -18.07 -23.90 -10.86
CA GLU A 50 -18.78 -22.68 -10.40
C GLU A 50 -19.47 -22.80 -9.03
N GLN A 51 -19.62 -24.02 -8.51
CA GLN A 51 -20.30 -24.33 -7.24
C GLN A 51 -19.37 -24.37 -6.03
N GLN A 52 -18.05 -24.24 -6.19
CA GLN A 52 -17.12 -24.27 -5.07
C GLN A 52 -16.38 -22.92 -4.98
N ALA A 53 -16.37 -22.32 -3.77
CA ALA A 53 -15.60 -21.13 -3.51
C ALA A 53 -14.10 -21.37 -3.80
N GLY A 54 -13.45 -20.41 -4.46
CA GLY A 54 -12.02 -20.47 -4.71
C GLY A 54 -11.20 -20.51 -3.41
N VAL A 55 -9.94 -20.88 -3.52
CA VAL A 55 -9.04 -21.03 -2.38
C VAL A 55 -7.93 -19.99 -2.43
N SER A 56 -7.84 -19.19 -1.37
CA SER A 56 -6.73 -18.26 -1.15
C SER A 56 -5.64 -18.96 -0.34
N LYS A 57 -4.39 -18.76 -0.75
CA LYS A 57 -3.21 -19.39 -0.12
C LYS A 57 -2.05 -18.42 -0.07
N LEU A 58 -1.07 -18.80 0.73
CA LEU A 58 0.20 -18.13 0.94
C LEU A 58 0.05 -16.75 1.60
N PRO A 59 0.73 -16.50 2.71
CA PRO A 59 0.80 -15.18 3.32
C PRO A 59 1.36 -14.16 2.32
N ALA A 60 0.75 -13.00 2.25
CA ALA A 60 1.22 -11.90 1.43
C ALA A 60 2.55 -11.35 1.94
N TYR A 61 3.32 -10.75 1.06
CA TYR A 61 4.54 -10.02 1.35
C TYR A 61 4.26 -8.52 1.53
N LEU A 62 5.28 -7.76 1.91
CA LEU A 62 5.19 -6.31 2.06
C LEU A 62 4.59 -5.62 0.83
N ASP A 63 5.06 -5.98 -0.37
CA ASP A 63 4.61 -5.38 -1.64
C ASP A 63 3.10 -5.55 -1.83
N ASP A 64 2.57 -6.72 -1.49
CA ASP A 64 1.14 -7.01 -1.65
C ASP A 64 0.29 -6.10 -0.74
N TYR A 65 0.72 -5.89 0.51
CA TYR A 65 0.06 -4.99 1.46
C TYR A 65 0.17 -3.53 1.02
N ALA A 66 1.38 -3.08 0.67
CA ALA A 66 1.65 -1.69 0.31
C ALA A 66 0.90 -1.29 -0.96
N GLU A 67 0.98 -2.10 -2.01
CA GLU A 67 0.31 -1.82 -3.28
C GLU A 67 -1.22 -1.89 -3.14
N MET A 68 -1.75 -2.82 -2.34
CA MET A 68 -3.20 -2.88 -2.13
C MET A 68 -3.69 -1.68 -1.34
N ALA A 69 -2.99 -1.29 -0.26
CA ALA A 69 -3.34 -0.11 0.52
C ALA A 69 -3.26 1.17 -0.32
N ASN A 70 -2.23 1.31 -1.18
CA ASN A 70 -2.14 2.45 -2.09
C ASN A 70 -3.30 2.49 -3.09
N GLY A 71 -3.65 1.34 -3.69
CA GLY A 71 -4.80 1.24 -4.60
C GLY A 71 -6.12 1.61 -3.95
N LEU A 72 -6.33 1.19 -2.69
CA LEU A 72 -7.53 1.55 -1.92
C LEU A 72 -7.58 3.05 -1.59
N LEU A 73 -6.44 3.69 -1.30
CA LEU A 73 -6.37 5.14 -1.11
C LEU A 73 -6.70 5.90 -2.39
N ASP A 74 -6.21 5.44 -3.54
CA ASP A 74 -6.56 6.04 -4.84
C ASP A 74 -8.05 5.87 -5.16
N LEU A 75 -8.63 4.72 -4.78
CA LEU A 75 -10.06 4.47 -4.95
C LEU A 75 -10.90 5.32 -3.99
N TYR A 76 -10.43 5.53 -2.75
CA TYR A 76 -11.03 6.48 -1.82
C TYR A 76 -11.05 7.90 -2.40
N GLU A 77 -9.93 8.39 -2.93
CA GLU A 77 -9.84 9.73 -3.55
C GLU A 77 -10.73 9.86 -4.80
N ALA A 78 -11.05 8.76 -5.47
CA ALA A 78 -11.94 8.74 -6.63
C ALA A 78 -13.42 8.73 -6.27
N THR A 79 -13.79 8.20 -5.09
CA THR A 79 -15.19 7.93 -4.72
C THR A 79 -15.65 8.65 -3.46
N PHE A 80 -14.73 9.01 -2.58
CA PHE A 80 -14.95 9.48 -1.20
C PHE A 80 -15.74 8.46 -0.34
N ASP A 81 -15.80 7.20 -0.74
CA ASP A 81 -16.37 6.11 0.06
C ASP A 81 -15.39 5.70 1.16
N LEU A 82 -15.74 5.97 2.41
CA LEU A 82 -14.91 5.74 3.60
C LEU A 82 -14.49 4.28 3.76
N ARG A 83 -15.26 3.32 3.23
CA ARG A 83 -14.91 1.89 3.31
C ARG A 83 -13.52 1.58 2.73
N TRP A 84 -13.10 2.32 1.70
CA TRP A 84 -11.79 2.16 1.08
C TRP A 84 -10.67 2.72 1.95
N LEU A 85 -10.92 3.86 2.60
CA LEU A 85 -9.97 4.44 3.56
C LEU A 85 -9.79 3.54 4.78
N GLU A 86 -10.88 3.02 5.34
CA GLU A 86 -10.85 2.08 6.46
C GLU A 86 -10.09 0.79 6.11
N ALA A 87 -10.37 0.21 4.94
CA ALA A 87 -9.66 -0.97 4.47
C ALA A 87 -8.15 -0.70 4.21
N ALA A 88 -7.81 0.47 3.70
CA ALA A 88 -6.41 0.88 3.52
C ALA A 88 -5.68 1.01 4.87
N ASP A 89 -6.33 1.60 5.87
CA ASP A 89 -5.78 1.74 7.21
C ASP A 89 -5.62 0.38 7.91
N ASP A 90 -6.58 -0.54 7.76
CA ASP A 90 -6.46 -1.90 8.28
C ASP A 90 -5.23 -2.63 7.72
N LEU A 91 -5.02 -2.54 6.40
CA LEU A 91 -3.83 -3.10 5.76
C LEU A 91 -2.54 -2.41 6.23
N ALA A 92 -2.54 -1.08 6.40
CA ALA A 92 -1.39 -0.33 6.88
C ALA A 92 -1.05 -0.66 8.33
N ARG A 93 -2.04 -0.77 9.22
CA ARG A 93 -1.84 -1.24 10.61
C ARG A 93 -1.20 -2.62 10.64
N ARG A 94 -1.70 -3.52 9.80
CA ARG A 94 -1.15 -4.88 9.71
C ARG A 94 0.27 -4.87 9.15
N MET A 95 0.53 -4.07 8.13
CA MET A 95 1.86 -3.88 7.55
C MET A 95 2.86 -3.39 8.61
N VAL A 96 2.49 -2.39 9.40
CA VAL A 96 3.34 -1.90 10.51
C VAL A 96 3.56 -2.98 11.56
N ALA A 97 2.53 -3.71 11.97
CA ALA A 97 2.65 -4.73 13.01
C ALA A 97 3.56 -5.90 12.60
N ASP A 98 3.49 -6.35 11.34
CA ASP A 98 4.13 -7.60 10.91
C ASP A 98 5.46 -7.40 10.21
N PHE A 99 5.72 -6.24 9.61
CA PHE A 99 6.88 -6.03 8.74
C PHE A 99 7.83 -4.94 9.21
N TRP A 100 7.43 -4.03 10.10
CA TRP A 100 8.27 -2.91 10.53
C TRP A 100 9.53 -3.38 11.27
N ASP A 101 10.68 -2.76 10.98
CA ASP A 101 11.93 -2.95 11.73
C ASP A 101 12.08 -1.83 12.77
N GLU A 102 11.82 -2.18 14.03
CA GLU A 102 11.90 -1.22 15.15
C GLU A 102 13.33 -0.71 15.41
N LYS A 103 14.37 -1.39 14.89
CA LYS A 103 15.76 -1.04 15.17
C LYS A 103 16.38 -0.11 14.13
N ASN A 104 16.04 -0.34 12.84
CA ASN A 104 16.78 0.31 11.74
C ASN A 104 15.86 0.98 10.72
N ALA A 105 14.63 1.30 11.08
CA ALA A 105 13.59 1.81 10.18
C ALA A 105 13.36 0.96 8.92
N GLY A 106 12.25 1.21 8.22
CA GLY A 106 11.87 0.44 7.03
C GLY A 106 11.21 -0.89 7.36
N PHE A 107 10.74 -1.55 6.32
CA PHE A 107 9.95 -2.76 6.41
C PHE A 107 10.72 -3.95 5.85
N PHE A 108 10.68 -5.06 6.58
CA PHE A 108 11.12 -6.33 6.03
C PHE A 108 10.19 -6.79 4.91
N TYR A 109 10.72 -7.49 3.92
CA TYR A 109 9.94 -8.04 2.80
C TYR A 109 8.92 -9.09 3.26
N THR A 110 9.30 -9.89 4.26
CA THR A 110 8.49 -10.97 4.82
C THR A 110 8.01 -10.63 6.23
N SER A 111 6.81 -11.08 6.59
CA SER A 111 6.26 -10.86 7.92
C SER A 111 7.06 -11.59 9.00
N ALA A 112 6.91 -11.17 10.25
CA ALA A 112 7.52 -11.82 11.41
C ALA A 112 7.05 -13.28 11.63
N ALA A 113 5.93 -13.67 11.02
CA ALA A 113 5.40 -15.03 11.10
C ALA A 113 6.17 -16.05 10.24
N HIS A 114 7.02 -15.61 9.30
CA HIS A 114 7.85 -16.49 8.47
C HIS A 114 9.06 -17.01 9.27
N LYS A 115 8.86 -18.04 10.09
CA LYS A 115 9.87 -18.54 11.06
C LYS A 115 11.05 -19.30 10.44
N ASN A 116 10.96 -19.71 9.18
CA ASN A 116 11.97 -20.60 8.54
C ASN A 116 12.97 -19.86 7.66
N LEU A 117 13.08 -18.54 7.80
CA LEU A 117 14.00 -17.72 7.00
C LEU A 117 15.32 -17.52 7.74
N LEU A 118 16.43 -17.77 7.06
CA LEU A 118 17.77 -17.46 7.58
C LEU A 118 17.99 -15.95 7.73
N VAL A 119 17.43 -15.15 6.82
CA VAL A 119 17.55 -13.69 6.81
C VAL A 119 16.23 -13.07 6.31
N ARG A 120 15.79 -12.00 6.94
CA ARG A 120 14.72 -11.12 6.44
C ARG A 120 15.35 -9.93 5.73
N THR A 121 15.07 -9.77 4.45
CA THR A 121 15.59 -8.65 3.63
C THR A 121 14.68 -7.44 3.70
N LYS A 122 15.23 -6.24 3.44
CA LYS A 122 14.49 -4.97 3.29
C LYS A 122 14.85 -4.35 1.93
N PRO A 123 14.16 -4.74 0.84
CA PRO A 123 14.40 -4.15 -0.48
C PRO A 123 13.85 -2.72 -0.55
N PHE A 124 14.66 -1.81 -1.10
CA PHE A 124 14.26 -0.42 -1.39
C PHE A 124 14.38 -0.06 -2.87
N TYR A 125 14.98 -0.94 -3.67
CA TYR A 125 15.21 -0.67 -5.08
C TYR A 125 13.88 -0.63 -5.86
N ASP A 126 13.60 0.52 -6.46
CA ASP A 126 12.48 0.72 -7.36
C ASP A 126 12.91 0.31 -8.79
N GLY A 127 12.45 -0.86 -9.23
CA GLY A 127 12.75 -1.42 -10.54
C GLY A 127 11.62 -1.21 -11.56
N ALA A 128 11.24 -2.28 -12.24
CA ALA A 128 10.08 -2.27 -13.13
C ALA A 128 8.75 -2.06 -12.38
N VAL A 129 8.73 -2.40 -11.10
CA VAL A 129 7.66 -2.08 -10.14
C VAL A 129 8.28 -1.37 -8.94
N PRO A 130 7.51 -0.51 -8.24
CA PRO A 130 7.95 0.10 -7.00
C PRO A 130 8.31 -0.96 -5.95
N SER A 131 9.25 -0.64 -5.06
CA SER A 131 9.50 -1.49 -3.90
C SER A 131 8.40 -1.33 -2.85
N GLY A 132 8.11 -2.40 -2.12
CA GLY A 132 7.15 -2.34 -1.03
C GLY A 132 7.50 -1.29 0.03
N ASN A 133 8.80 -1.06 0.29
CA ASN A 133 9.23 0.00 1.20
C ASN A 133 8.90 1.40 0.69
N SER A 134 9.12 1.66 -0.60
CA SER A 134 8.80 2.96 -1.21
C SER A 134 7.29 3.23 -1.18
N THR A 135 6.49 2.25 -1.60
CA THR A 135 5.03 2.37 -1.61
C THR A 135 4.47 2.44 -0.18
N ALA A 136 4.99 1.62 0.77
CA ALA A 136 4.59 1.69 2.16
C ALA A 136 4.85 3.06 2.78
N THR A 137 6.00 3.67 2.49
CA THR A 137 6.34 5.02 2.97
C THR A 137 5.34 6.06 2.47
N LEU A 138 4.98 6.02 1.17
CA LEU A 138 3.97 6.91 0.60
C LEU A 138 2.58 6.67 1.22
N VAL A 139 2.17 5.42 1.38
CA VAL A 139 0.90 5.04 2.03
C VAL A 139 0.82 5.61 3.45
N LEU A 140 1.88 5.45 4.25
CA LEU A 140 1.90 5.97 5.61
C LEU A 140 1.83 7.50 5.64
N LEU A 141 2.49 8.21 4.72
CA LEU A 141 2.39 9.67 4.61
C LEU A 141 0.95 10.11 4.26
N ARG A 142 0.33 9.47 3.28
CA ARG A 142 -1.06 9.76 2.89
C ARG A 142 -2.03 9.51 4.05
N LEU A 143 -1.96 8.35 4.69
CA LEU A 143 -2.80 8.01 5.85
C LEU A 143 -2.53 8.92 7.04
N SER A 144 -1.29 9.36 7.27
CA SER A 144 -0.98 10.28 8.37
C SER A 144 -1.72 11.60 8.23
N LYS A 145 -1.94 12.06 7.00
CA LYS A 145 -2.69 13.30 6.71
C LYS A 145 -4.19 13.09 6.75
N LEU A 146 -4.69 12.00 6.20
CA LEU A 146 -6.13 11.70 6.16
C LEU A 146 -6.71 11.37 7.54
N LEU A 147 -5.91 10.75 8.43
CA LEU A 147 -6.35 10.26 9.73
C LEU A 147 -5.72 11.01 10.93
N ASP A 148 -4.94 12.07 10.68
CA ASP A 148 -4.15 12.78 11.69
C ASP A 148 -3.30 11.84 12.55
N ASN A 149 -2.65 10.86 11.92
CA ASN A 149 -1.88 9.81 12.61
C ASN A 149 -0.38 10.15 12.64
N ALA A 150 0.07 10.73 13.76
CA ALA A 150 1.47 11.07 13.98
C ALA A 150 2.41 9.84 13.95
N GLY A 151 1.94 8.65 14.34
CA GLY A 151 2.74 7.43 14.33
C GLY A 151 3.09 6.96 12.92
N TYR A 152 2.19 7.11 11.98
CA TYR A 152 2.45 6.85 10.56
C TYR A 152 3.45 7.85 9.98
N TYR A 153 3.27 9.13 10.29
CA TYR A 153 4.19 10.18 9.87
C TYR A 153 5.62 9.90 10.35
N GLN A 154 5.81 9.62 11.65
CA GLN A 154 7.12 9.35 12.24
C GLN A 154 7.81 8.14 11.60
N LYS A 155 7.07 7.08 11.29
CA LYS A 155 7.64 5.88 10.62
C LYS A 155 8.07 6.21 9.19
N ALA A 156 7.28 6.93 8.44
CA ALA A 156 7.62 7.37 7.08
C ALA A 156 8.85 8.31 7.09
N GLU A 157 8.90 9.28 8.00
CA GLU A 157 10.04 10.17 8.20
C GLU A 157 11.33 9.38 8.52
N ALA A 158 11.25 8.38 9.39
CA ALA A 158 12.37 7.51 9.72
C ALA A 158 12.92 6.77 8.50
N VAL A 159 12.03 6.26 7.62
CA VAL A 159 12.45 5.65 6.34
C VAL A 159 13.16 6.65 5.45
N LEU A 160 12.55 7.81 5.20
CA LEU A 160 13.13 8.84 4.32
C LEU A 160 14.48 9.32 4.85
N THR A 161 14.59 9.52 6.15
CA THR A 161 15.84 9.92 6.81
C THR A 161 16.92 8.86 6.64
N SER A 162 16.60 7.58 6.84
CA SER A 162 17.54 6.48 6.72
C SER A 162 18.04 6.27 5.28
N MET A 163 17.23 6.63 4.29
CA MET A 163 17.53 6.43 2.87
C MET A 163 18.05 7.69 2.15
N ARG A 164 18.18 8.83 2.86
CA ARG A 164 18.55 10.12 2.29
C ARG A 164 19.81 10.06 1.43
N ASP A 165 20.89 9.51 1.97
CA ASP A 165 22.18 9.48 1.27
C ASP A 165 22.14 8.56 0.05
N MET A 166 21.43 7.43 0.15
CA MET A 166 21.25 6.51 -0.96
C MET A 166 20.42 7.12 -2.09
N MET A 167 19.31 7.79 -1.76
CA MET A 167 18.50 8.52 -2.74
C MET A 167 19.32 9.63 -3.43
N SER A 168 20.16 10.34 -2.69
CA SER A 168 21.01 11.40 -3.24
C SER A 168 22.10 10.83 -4.16
N ALA A 169 22.71 9.70 -3.80
CA ALA A 169 23.78 9.08 -4.58
C ALA A 169 23.26 8.38 -5.84
N GLN A 170 22.08 7.77 -5.79
CA GLN A 170 21.51 6.96 -6.87
C GLN A 170 20.01 7.21 -7.05
N PRO A 171 19.58 8.43 -7.44
CA PRO A 171 18.15 8.79 -7.47
C PRO A 171 17.31 7.88 -8.37
N ARG A 172 17.87 7.36 -9.46
CA ARG A 172 17.15 6.46 -10.38
C ARG A 172 16.77 5.11 -9.77
N ALA A 173 17.44 4.72 -8.69
CA ALA A 173 17.16 3.47 -7.98
C ALA A 173 16.00 3.56 -6.99
N TYR A 174 15.50 4.80 -6.72
CA TYR A 174 14.54 5.08 -5.65
C TYR A 174 13.42 6.04 -6.11
N LEU A 175 12.94 5.89 -7.34
CA LEU A 175 12.01 6.85 -7.95
C LEU A 175 10.70 6.99 -7.18
N ASN A 176 10.12 5.87 -6.73
CA ASN A 176 8.88 5.92 -5.96
C ASN A 176 9.12 6.44 -4.53
N LEU A 177 10.28 6.14 -3.95
CA LEU A 177 10.66 6.71 -2.65
C LEU A 177 10.90 8.22 -2.74
N LEU A 178 11.42 8.71 -3.88
CA LEU A 178 11.52 10.15 -4.15
C LEU A 178 10.14 10.81 -4.29
N CYS A 179 9.14 10.14 -4.87
CA CYS A 179 7.77 10.64 -4.85
C CYS A 179 7.23 10.76 -3.41
N ALA A 180 7.57 9.81 -2.53
CA ALA A 180 7.22 9.90 -1.11
C ALA A 180 7.97 11.06 -0.42
N ALA A 181 9.23 11.29 -0.75
CA ALA A 181 10.02 12.42 -0.24
C ALA A 181 9.46 13.76 -0.71
N ASP A 182 9.04 13.85 -1.97
CA ASP A 182 8.38 15.03 -2.53
C ASP A 182 7.08 15.35 -1.76
N PHE A 183 6.24 14.33 -1.53
CA PHE A 183 5.01 14.47 -0.73
C PHE A 183 5.30 14.90 0.71
N TYR A 184 6.37 14.39 1.32
CA TYR A 184 6.78 14.75 2.68
C TYR A 184 7.27 16.19 2.80
N LEU A 185 8.05 16.67 1.81
CA LEU A 185 8.69 17.99 1.83
C LEU A 185 7.72 19.13 1.46
N HIS A 186 6.67 18.84 0.70
CA HIS A 186 5.71 19.86 0.29
C HIS A 186 4.61 20.04 1.35
N PRO A 187 4.22 21.30 1.64
CA PRO A 187 3.14 21.56 2.59
C PRO A 187 1.81 21.04 2.03
N THR A 188 1.15 20.19 2.80
CA THR A 188 -0.24 19.80 2.49
C THR A 188 -1.17 20.99 2.73
N ARG A 189 -2.13 21.18 1.83
CA ARG A 189 -3.20 22.18 1.99
C ARG A 189 -4.47 21.43 2.37
N GLU A 190 -5.06 21.81 3.49
CA GLU A 190 -6.34 21.29 3.94
C GLU A 190 -7.42 22.31 3.57
N ILE A 191 -8.39 21.90 2.77
CA ILE A 191 -9.51 22.74 2.34
C ILE A 191 -10.79 22.04 2.81
N ALA A 192 -11.46 22.63 3.79
CA ALA A 192 -12.78 22.18 4.24
C ALA A 192 -13.86 23.00 3.56
N ILE A 193 -14.80 22.34 2.88
CA ILE A 193 -15.98 22.96 2.30
C ILE A 193 -17.18 22.49 3.10
N ALA A 194 -17.80 23.41 3.86
CA ALA A 194 -19.04 23.15 4.57
C ALA A 194 -20.22 23.75 3.77
N GLY A 195 -21.23 22.93 3.46
CA GLY A 195 -22.45 23.32 2.75
C GLY A 195 -23.67 23.28 3.65
#